data_21d9151043927f871a852fd8b8cd4049
#
_entry.id   21d9151043927f871a852fd8b8cd4049
#
_cell.length_a   1.000
_cell.length_b   1.000
_cell.length_c   1.000
_cell.angle_alpha   90.00
_cell.angle_beta   90.00
_cell.angle_gamma   90.00
#
_symmetry.space_group_name_H-M   'P 1'
#
loop_
_entity.id
_entity.type
_entity.pdbx_description
1 polymer ?
#
loop_
_entity_poly.entity_id
_entity_poly.type
_entity_poly.pdbx_seq_one_letter_code
_entity_poly.pdbx_strand_id
1 'polypeptide(L)'
;MKNITTIITLYKPPANKLENLNQYKDTNLLIFEQETSGENQRDYKKIFQGKNIEYFFSKKNIGLSKSSNILLKKVKSKYCLFTQLDIKIDKKTIIKLLNVIKKKNDFILVSPNHKKNKKKKYYEITKNIDFSCILIDVEKMRKIGFFDEDFFLYWEDIYLQNKINRSPYKMAIINNAFVEHHSSQSSITSPKIFYIRSLNFIYGELIYDLKTKKLRVIKIMRMFIKNFFLFFFKILTFRLKESINKLAIIGGILKFIIFIFLKK
;
A
#
# COMPACT_ATOMS: atom_id res chain seq x y z
N MET A 1 -3.86 -2.93 -23.99
CA MET A 1 -3.04 -2.27 -22.94
C MET A 1 -1.70 -2.99 -22.68
N LYS A 2 -1.06 -3.52 -23.72
CA LYS A 2 0.19 -4.32 -23.62
C LYS A 2 1.38 -3.59 -22.93
N ASN A 3 1.33 -2.26 -22.78
CA ASN A 3 2.40 -1.46 -22.20
C ASN A 3 2.16 -1.11 -20.72
N ILE A 4 1.23 -1.78 -20.04
CA ILE A 4 0.95 -1.62 -18.61
C ILE A 4 1.10 -2.96 -17.92
N THR A 5 1.81 -2.97 -16.81
CA THR A 5 1.82 -4.09 -15.87
C THR A 5 1.04 -3.68 -14.63
N THR A 6 0.06 -4.48 -14.23
CA THR A 6 -0.65 -4.32 -12.96
C THR A 6 0.08 -5.12 -11.88
N ILE A 7 0.30 -4.54 -10.72
CA ILE A 7 0.88 -5.23 -9.56
C ILE A 7 -0.08 -5.18 -8.38
N ILE A 8 -0.23 -6.33 -7.71
CA ILE A 8 -1.09 -6.49 -6.54
C ILE A 8 -0.36 -7.32 -5.49
N THR A 9 -0.29 -6.79 -4.26
CA THR A 9 0.20 -7.55 -3.11
C THR A 9 -0.99 -8.05 -2.29
N LEU A 10 -0.96 -9.33 -1.92
CA LEU A 10 -2.04 -10.00 -1.21
C LEU A 10 -1.54 -10.50 0.15
N TYR A 11 -2.39 -10.36 1.16
CA TYR A 11 -2.20 -10.95 2.48
C TYR A 11 -3.53 -11.53 2.95
N LYS A 12 -3.63 -12.87 2.98
CA LYS A 12 -4.86 -13.59 3.34
C LYS A 12 -6.10 -13.04 2.61
N PRO A 13 -6.09 -13.04 1.27
CA PRO A 13 -7.19 -12.49 0.50
C PRO A 13 -8.47 -13.31 0.72
N PRO A 14 -9.65 -12.67 0.80
CA PRO A 14 -10.92 -13.38 0.80
C PRO A 14 -11.15 -14.05 -0.56
N ALA A 15 -11.54 -15.35 -0.56
CA ALA A 15 -11.72 -16.12 -1.79
C ALA A 15 -12.73 -15.46 -2.76
N ASN A 16 -13.84 -14.94 -2.22
CA ASN A 16 -14.88 -14.24 -3.00
C ASN A 16 -14.45 -12.90 -3.61
N LYS A 17 -13.25 -12.42 -3.32
CA LYS A 17 -12.69 -11.19 -3.93
C LYS A 17 -11.68 -11.48 -5.03
N LEU A 18 -11.23 -12.72 -5.19
CA LEU A 18 -10.21 -13.06 -6.19
C LEU A 18 -10.69 -12.84 -7.62
N GLU A 19 -11.98 -12.95 -7.88
CA GLU A 19 -12.57 -12.65 -9.19
C GLU A 19 -12.36 -11.19 -9.64
N ASN A 20 -12.14 -10.27 -8.69
CA ASN A 20 -11.80 -8.88 -8.99
C ASN A 20 -10.49 -8.74 -9.80
N LEU A 21 -9.64 -9.77 -9.81
CA LEU A 21 -8.43 -9.79 -10.65
C LEU A 21 -8.76 -9.70 -12.14
N ASN A 22 -9.94 -10.16 -12.57
CA ASN A 22 -10.36 -10.18 -13.99
C ASN A 22 -10.56 -8.78 -14.59
N GLN A 23 -10.72 -7.74 -13.76
CA GLN A 23 -10.74 -6.36 -14.27
C GLN A 23 -9.40 -5.93 -14.90
N TYR A 24 -8.30 -6.64 -14.61
CA TYR A 24 -6.95 -6.39 -15.14
C TYR A 24 -6.56 -7.30 -16.32
N LYS A 25 -7.49 -8.08 -16.89
CA LYS A 25 -7.24 -9.08 -17.96
C LYS A 25 -6.53 -8.53 -19.20
N ASP A 26 -6.64 -7.23 -19.45
CA ASP A 26 -6.01 -6.56 -20.58
C ASP A 26 -4.59 -6.03 -20.28
N THR A 27 -4.08 -6.27 -19.08
CA THR A 27 -2.72 -5.90 -18.64
C THR A 27 -1.89 -7.16 -18.36
N ASN A 28 -0.57 -7.01 -18.21
CA ASN A 28 0.23 -8.05 -17.56
C ASN A 28 -0.04 -7.95 -16.05
N LEU A 29 -0.34 -9.05 -15.38
CA LEU A 29 -0.65 -9.07 -13.95
C LEU A 29 0.47 -9.76 -13.17
N LEU A 30 1.09 -9.04 -12.24
CA LEU A 30 2.03 -9.62 -11.28
C LEU A 30 1.38 -9.62 -9.90
N ILE A 31 1.35 -10.78 -9.26
CA ILE A 31 0.78 -10.96 -7.92
C ILE A 31 1.88 -11.38 -6.96
N PHE A 32 1.90 -10.79 -5.78
CA PHE A 32 2.71 -11.26 -4.65
C PHE A 32 1.82 -11.61 -3.48
N GLU A 33 1.79 -12.89 -3.09
CA GLU A 33 1.04 -13.35 -1.93
C GLU A 33 1.97 -13.63 -0.75
N GLN A 34 1.57 -13.15 0.41
CA GLN A 34 2.34 -13.24 1.64
C GLN A 34 1.76 -14.29 2.58
N GLU A 35 2.61 -14.94 3.35
CA GLU A 35 2.26 -15.98 4.35
C GLU A 35 1.50 -17.16 3.70
N THR A 36 2.06 -17.67 2.57
CA THR A 36 1.52 -18.82 1.83
C THR A 36 2.64 -19.77 1.39
N SER A 37 2.29 -21.05 1.18
CA SER A 37 3.19 -22.07 0.61
C SER A 37 3.35 -21.97 -0.91
N GLY A 38 2.53 -21.15 -1.58
CA GLY A 38 2.50 -21.02 -3.03
C GLY A 38 1.50 -21.96 -3.72
N GLU A 39 0.77 -22.78 -2.97
CA GLU A 39 -0.26 -23.71 -3.52
C GLU A 39 -1.38 -22.99 -4.24
N ASN A 40 -1.69 -21.76 -3.83
CA ASN A 40 -2.72 -20.90 -4.43
C ASN A 40 -2.41 -20.47 -5.87
N GLN A 41 -1.19 -20.67 -6.37
CA GLN A 41 -0.83 -20.30 -7.75
C GLN A 41 -1.77 -20.95 -8.80
N ARG A 42 -2.19 -22.20 -8.55
CA ARG A 42 -3.12 -22.88 -9.44
C ARG A 42 -4.48 -22.22 -9.50
N ASP A 43 -4.97 -21.72 -8.37
CA ASP A 43 -6.27 -21.06 -8.25
C ASP A 43 -6.26 -19.71 -8.95
N TYR A 44 -5.18 -18.93 -8.84
CA TYR A 44 -5.05 -17.68 -9.57
C TYR A 44 -5.05 -17.87 -11.08
N LYS A 45 -4.39 -18.92 -11.62
CA LYS A 45 -4.42 -19.24 -13.04
C LYS A 45 -5.79 -19.68 -13.53
N LYS A 46 -6.60 -20.32 -12.70
CA LYS A 46 -7.97 -20.70 -13.03
C LYS A 46 -8.92 -19.51 -13.00
N ILE A 47 -8.75 -18.61 -12.03
CA ILE A 47 -9.64 -17.47 -11.81
C ILE A 47 -9.36 -16.36 -12.82
N PHE A 48 -8.09 -16.10 -13.11
CA PHE A 48 -7.70 -15.00 -13.99
C PHE A 48 -7.88 -15.33 -15.46
N GLN A 49 -8.78 -14.61 -16.12
CA GLN A 49 -9.10 -14.79 -17.55
C GLN A 49 -8.14 -14.04 -18.50
N GLY A 50 -7.13 -13.36 -17.98
CA GLY A 50 -6.12 -12.65 -18.76
C GLY A 50 -5.02 -13.59 -19.27
N LYS A 51 -4.29 -13.14 -20.32
CA LYS A 51 -3.25 -13.96 -20.96
C LYS A 51 -1.96 -14.08 -20.14
N ASN A 52 -1.58 -13.04 -19.42
CA ASN A 52 -0.28 -12.94 -18.76
C ASN A 52 -0.45 -12.69 -17.26
N ILE A 53 -0.19 -13.72 -16.47
CA ILE A 53 -0.13 -13.64 -15.01
C ILE A 53 1.19 -14.27 -14.54
N GLU A 54 1.90 -13.56 -13.69
CA GLU A 54 3.05 -14.07 -12.94
C GLU A 54 2.75 -14.01 -11.45
N TYR A 55 3.02 -15.09 -10.75
CA TYR A 55 2.74 -15.25 -9.33
C TYR A 55 4.03 -15.41 -8.54
N PHE A 56 4.16 -14.65 -7.49
CA PHE A 56 5.25 -14.68 -6.51
C PHE A 56 4.68 -14.84 -5.12
N PHE A 57 5.42 -15.44 -4.22
CA PHE A 57 4.96 -15.65 -2.85
C PHE A 57 6.08 -15.61 -1.83
N SER A 58 5.69 -15.51 -0.55
CA SER A 58 6.57 -15.65 0.60
C SER A 58 5.88 -16.49 1.69
N LYS A 59 6.63 -17.40 2.31
CA LYS A 59 6.18 -18.18 3.48
C LYS A 59 5.93 -17.30 4.71
N LYS A 60 6.47 -16.08 4.73
CA LYS A 60 6.30 -15.10 5.80
C LYS A 60 5.65 -13.82 5.27
N ASN A 61 4.95 -13.10 6.13
CA ASN A 61 4.56 -11.73 5.82
C ASN A 61 5.80 -10.82 5.89
N ILE A 62 6.22 -10.30 4.74
CA ILE A 62 7.41 -9.44 4.59
C ILE A 62 7.07 -7.95 4.51
N GLY A 63 5.79 -7.61 4.63
CA GLY A 63 5.27 -6.24 4.58
C GLY A 63 4.97 -5.74 3.17
N LEU A 64 4.22 -4.62 3.12
CA LEU A 64 3.74 -4.04 1.85
C LEU A 64 4.89 -3.45 1.03
N SER A 65 5.78 -2.67 1.65
CA SER A 65 6.89 -2.02 0.94
C SER A 65 7.79 -3.02 0.23
N LYS A 66 8.23 -4.06 0.96
CA LYS A 66 9.15 -5.06 0.41
C LYS A 66 8.50 -5.91 -0.67
N SER A 67 7.26 -6.39 -0.46
CA SER A 67 6.55 -7.18 -1.46
C SER A 67 6.24 -6.36 -2.72
N SER A 68 5.85 -5.09 -2.57
CA SER A 68 5.64 -4.18 -3.69
C SER A 68 6.92 -3.89 -4.47
N ASN A 69 8.05 -3.70 -3.77
CA ASN A 69 9.34 -3.49 -4.41
C ASN A 69 9.81 -4.70 -5.22
N ILE A 70 9.56 -5.92 -4.72
CA ILE A 70 9.85 -7.14 -5.46
C ILE A 70 9.10 -7.14 -6.80
N LEU A 71 7.81 -6.79 -6.79
CA LEU A 71 7.01 -6.70 -8.02
C LEU A 71 7.48 -5.54 -8.91
N LEU A 72 7.67 -4.34 -8.37
CA LEU A 72 8.09 -3.15 -9.12
C LEU A 72 9.42 -3.37 -9.87
N LYS A 73 10.37 -4.10 -9.25
CA LYS A 73 11.65 -4.45 -9.88
C LYS A 73 11.48 -5.42 -11.06
N LYS A 74 10.40 -6.21 -11.09
CA LYS A 74 10.08 -7.16 -12.17
C LYS A 74 9.26 -6.53 -13.30
N VAL A 75 8.70 -5.34 -13.11
CA VAL A 75 7.95 -4.63 -14.15
C VAL A 75 8.86 -4.26 -15.32
N LYS A 76 8.55 -4.80 -16.52
CA LYS A 76 9.26 -4.51 -17.77
C LYS A 76 8.60 -3.41 -18.59
N SER A 77 7.32 -3.14 -18.36
CA SER A 77 6.57 -2.09 -19.05
C SER A 77 6.94 -0.70 -18.52
N LYS A 78 6.79 0.33 -19.36
CA LYS A 78 7.03 1.74 -18.95
C LYS A 78 6.12 2.18 -17.83
N TYR A 79 4.87 1.68 -17.80
CA TYR A 79 3.88 2.08 -16.80
C TYR A 79 3.44 0.89 -15.96
N CYS A 80 3.28 1.13 -14.66
CA CYS A 80 2.81 0.17 -13.68
C CYS A 80 1.54 0.68 -13.00
N LEU A 81 0.46 -0.10 -13.04
CA LEU A 81 -0.71 0.13 -12.21
C LEU A 81 -0.52 -0.60 -10.89
N PHE A 82 -0.23 0.16 -9.84
CA PHE A 82 -0.22 -0.34 -8.46
C PHE A 82 -1.64 -0.25 -7.90
N THR A 83 -2.19 -1.34 -7.40
CA THR A 83 -3.56 -1.37 -6.91
C THR A 83 -3.78 -2.45 -5.85
N GLN A 84 -4.97 -2.44 -5.23
CA GLN A 84 -5.40 -3.38 -4.21
C GLN A 84 -6.57 -4.24 -4.69
N LEU A 85 -6.78 -5.40 -4.05
CA LEU A 85 -7.83 -6.35 -4.42
C LEU A 85 -9.26 -5.81 -4.22
N ASP A 86 -9.43 -4.87 -3.30
CA ASP A 86 -10.70 -4.23 -2.96
C ASP A 86 -10.99 -2.93 -3.75
N ILE A 87 -10.20 -2.67 -4.78
CA ILE A 87 -10.45 -1.60 -5.75
C ILE A 87 -11.25 -2.16 -6.93
N LYS A 88 -12.31 -1.45 -7.31
CA LYS A 88 -13.01 -1.65 -8.59
C LYS A 88 -12.64 -0.52 -9.55
N ILE A 89 -12.09 -0.90 -10.69
CA ILE A 89 -11.64 0.03 -11.74
C ILE A 89 -12.06 -0.51 -13.12
N ASP A 90 -12.52 0.36 -13.99
CA ASP A 90 -12.83 0.00 -15.38
C ASP A 90 -11.65 0.31 -16.33
N LYS A 91 -11.68 -0.32 -17.50
CA LYS A 91 -10.69 -0.12 -18.55
C LYS A 91 -10.61 1.34 -19.02
N LYS A 92 -11.75 2.05 -19.07
CA LYS A 92 -11.80 3.46 -19.49
C LYS A 92 -11.04 4.35 -18.52
N THR A 93 -11.14 4.07 -17.22
CA THR A 93 -10.40 4.77 -16.17
C THR A 93 -8.89 4.55 -16.32
N ILE A 94 -8.42 3.32 -16.55
CA ILE A 94 -6.99 3.03 -16.78
C ILE A 94 -6.47 3.80 -18.01
N ILE A 95 -7.25 3.86 -19.09
CA ILE A 95 -6.88 4.60 -20.31
C ILE A 95 -6.78 6.10 -20.02
N LYS A 96 -7.68 6.69 -19.22
CA LYS A 96 -7.61 8.10 -18.83
C LYS A 96 -6.34 8.42 -18.06
N LEU A 97 -5.98 7.58 -17.08
CA LEU A 97 -4.72 7.73 -16.33
C LEU A 97 -3.52 7.66 -17.28
N LEU A 98 -3.50 6.68 -18.19
CA LEU A 98 -2.43 6.48 -19.15
C LEU A 98 -2.26 7.67 -20.10
N ASN A 99 -3.36 8.25 -20.58
CA ASN A 99 -3.33 9.40 -21.47
C ASN A 99 -2.73 10.64 -20.81
N VAL A 100 -2.95 10.83 -19.52
CA VAL A 100 -2.39 11.99 -18.78
C VAL A 100 -0.91 11.77 -18.51
N ILE A 101 -0.51 10.62 -17.97
CA ILE A 101 0.91 10.39 -17.62
C ILE A 101 1.81 10.36 -18.85
N LYS A 102 1.30 9.94 -20.02
CA LYS A 102 2.02 9.97 -21.30
C LYS A 102 2.26 11.39 -21.82
N LYS A 103 1.27 12.28 -21.65
CA LYS A 103 1.34 13.66 -22.17
C LYS A 103 2.17 14.61 -21.32
N LYS A 104 2.49 14.24 -20.07
CA LYS A 104 3.17 15.09 -19.09
C LYS A 104 4.47 14.45 -18.65
N ASN A 105 5.58 14.92 -19.22
CA ASN A 105 6.91 14.38 -18.95
C ASN A 105 7.39 14.53 -17.51
N ASP A 106 6.80 15.45 -16.75
CA ASP A 106 7.11 15.68 -15.32
C ASP A 106 6.26 14.86 -14.36
N PHE A 107 5.22 14.12 -14.83
CA PHE A 107 4.42 13.28 -13.95
C PHE A 107 5.11 11.93 -13.70
N ILE A 108 5.23 11.57 -12.42
CA ILE A 108 5.71 10.26 -11.97
C ILE A 108 4.56 9.35 -11.55
N LEU A 109 3.53 9.93 -10.92
CA LEU A 109 2.35 9.22 -10.45
C LEU A 109 1.09 9.97 -10.85
N VAL A 110 0.06 9.21 -11.26
CA VAL A 110 -1.30 9.73 -11.41
C VAL A 110 -2.28 8.78 -10.71
N SER A 111 -3.26 9.34 -10.02
CA SER A 111 -4.29 8.63 -9.28
C SER A 111 -5.67 8.94 -9.85
N PRO A 112 -6.60 7.98 -9.88
CA PRO A 112 -8.01 8.29 -10.08
C PRO A 112 -8.59 8.98 -8.85
N ASN A 113 -9.81 9.50 -9.00
CA ASN A 113 -10.57 10.05 -7.89
C ASN A 113 -11.44 8.94 -7.24
N HIS A 114 -11.57 8.96 -5.91
CA HIS A 114 -12.45 8.04 -5.18
C HIS A 114 -13.90 8.54 -5.05
N LYS A 115 -14.13 9.81 -5.39
CA LYS A 115 -15.47 10.42 -5.38
C LYS A 115 -15.75 11.05 -6.73
N LYS A 116 -16.96 10.82 -7.25
CA LYS A 116 -17.42 11.54 -8.45
C LYS A 116 -17.45 13.05 -8.10
N ASN A 117 -16.58 13.80 -8.73
CA ASN A 117 -16.43 15.22 -8.48
C ASN A 117 -16.77 16.00 -9.76
N LYS A 118 -17.57 17.08 -9.64
CA LYS A 118 -17.92 17.96 -10.77
C LYS A 118 -16.84 19.00 -11.07
N LYS A 119 -15.56 18.74 -10.72
CA LYS A 119 -14.46 19.68 -11.01
C LYS A 119 -14.30 19.87 -12.50
N LYS A 120 -14.23 21.15 -12.94
CA LYS A 120 -14.06 21.53 -14.35
C LYS A 120 -12.70 21.15 -14.93
N LYS A 121 -11.64 21.11 -14.11
CA LYS A 121 -10.28 20.74 -14.56
C LYS A 121 -10.17 19.24 -14.77
N TYR A 122 -9.53 18.84 -15.86
CA TYR A 122 -9.33 17.43 -16.20
C TYR A 122 -8.44 16.69 -15.18
N TYR A 123 -7.41 17.35 -14.66
CA TYR A 123 -6.55 16.84 -13.58
C TYR A 123 -6.16 17.96 -12.63
N GLU A 124 -5.68 17.56 -11.45
CA GLU A 124 -5.18 18.45 -10.41
C GLU A 124 -3.81 17.98 -9.93
N ILE A 125 -2.78 18.86 -10.00
CA ILE A 125 -1.48 18.59 -9.42
C ILE A 125 -1.60 18.70 -7.90
N THR A 126 -1.10 17.72 -7.18
CA THR A 126 -1.23 17.64 -5.73
C THR A 126 0.05 17.09 -5.09
N LYS A 127 0.27 17.42 -3.82
CA LYS A 127 1.35 16.86 -3.00
C LYS A 127 0.97 15.53 -2.33
N ASN A 128 -0.33 15.21 -2.28
CA ASN A 128 -0.84 14.01 -1.61
C ASN A 128 -1.87 13.31 -2.51
N ILE A 129 -1.68 12.01 -2.70
CA ILE A 129 -2.60 11.14 -3.43
C ILE A 129 -2.87 9.87 -2.61
N ASP A 130 -4.00 9.21 -2.88
CA ASP A 130 -4.30 7.90 -2.32
C ASP A 130 -3.56 6.82 -3.11
N PHE A 131 -2.78 5.99 -2.41
CA PHE A 131 -1.98 4.92 -2.99
C PHE A 131 -2.75 3.61 -3.17
N SER A 132 -4.04 3.56 -2.90
CA SER A 132 -4.85 2.36 -3.14
C SER A 132 -4.96 2.00 -4.64
N CYS A 133 -4.86 3.03 -5.52
CA CYS A 133 -4.83 2.84 -6.97
C CYS A 133 -4.04 3.99 -7.63
N ILE A 134 -2.87 3.69 -8.18
CA ILE A 134 -2.01 4.68 -8.85
C ILE A 134 -1.37 4.10 -10.11
N LEU A 135 -1.25 4.92 -11.15
CA LEU A 135 -0.43 4.60 -12.32
C LEU A 135 0.93 5.28 -12.19
N ILE A 136 1.99 4.50 -12.32
CA ILE A 136 3.38 4.86 -12.04
C ILE A 136 4.17 4.89 -13.36
N ASP A 137 4.99 5.91 -13.58
CA ASP A 137 6.11 5.86 -14.53
C ASP A 137 7.29 5.15 -13.86
N VAL A 138 7.58 3.93 -14.30
CA VAL A 138 8.52 3.02 -13.62
C VAL A 138 9.96 3.52 -13.66
N GLU A 139 10.37 4.18 -14.73
CA GLU A 139 11.73 4.73 -14.84
C GLU A 139 11.96 5.87 -13.86
N LYS A 140 10.99 6.78 -13.75
CA LYS A 140 11.07 7.88 -12.78
C LYS A 140 11.04 7.34 -11.36
N MET A 141 10.21 6.31 -11.10
CA MET A 141 10.15 5.67 -9.79
C MET A 141 11.48 5.00 -9.42
N ARG A 142 12.19 4.39 -10.37
CA ARG A 142 13.54 3.84 -10.12
C ARG A 142 14.54 4.95 -9.72
N LYS A 143 14.45 6.12 -10.34
CA LYS A 143 15.33 7.27 -10.01
C LYS A 143 15.07 7.83 -8.61
N ILE A 144 13.82 7.84 -8.14
CA ILE A 144 13.43 8.24 -6.78
C ILE A 144 13.86 7.18 -5.76
N GLY A 145 13.99 5.91 -6.20
CA GLY A 145 14.11 4.73 -5.35
C GLY A 145 12.76 4.37 -4.75
N PHE A 146 12.24 3.26 -5.09
CA PHE A 146 10.94 2.67 -4.73
C PHE A 146 10.50 2.94 -3.27
N PHE A 147 9.59 2.14 -2.73
CA PHE A 147 9.21 2.24 -1.31
C PHE A 147 10.41 1.99 -0.40
N ASP A 148 10.47 2.68 0.72
CA ASP A 148 11.48 2.42 1.74
C ASP A 148 11.08 1.17 2.55
N GLU A 149 11.93 0.15 2.53
CA GLU A 149 11.62 -1.17 3.12
C GLU A 149 11.70 -1.20 4.66
N ASP A 150 12.13 -0.12 5.31
CA ASP A 150 12.02 0.05 6.75
C ASP A 150 10.55 0.17 7.19
N PHE A 151 9.66 0.61 6.29
CA PHE A 151 8.22 0.59 6.52
C PHE A 151 7.65 -0.79 6.16
N PHE A 152 7.09 -1.45 7.15
CA PHE A 152 6.46 -2.75 6.94
C PHE A 152 5.06 -2.62 6.32
N LEU A 153 4.24 -1.74 6.87
CA LEU A 153 2.87 -1.44 6.47
C LEU A 153 2.49 -0.08 7.05
N TYR A 154 1.87 0.78 6.25
CA TYR A 154 1.53 2.18 6.53
C TYR A 154 2.75 3.11 6.59
N TRP A 155 2.55 4.37 6.24
CA TRP A 155 3.51 5.46 6.18
C TRP A 155 4.54 5.36 5.04
N GLU A 156 4.66 4.20 4.36
CA GLU A 156 5.53 4.04 3.19
C GLU A 156 5.12 4.95 2.03
N ASP A 157 3.80 5.11 1.85
CA ASP A 157 3.21 5.97 0.83
C ASP A 157 3.45 7.45 1.13
N ILE A 158 3.23 7.88 2.37
CA ILE A 158 3.48 9.26 2.82
C ILE A 158 4.95 9.61 2.70
N TYR A 159 5.84 8.68 3.07
CA TYR A 159 7.28 8.89 2.96
C TYR A 159 7.72 8.98 1.49
N LEU A 160 7.20 8.12 0.62
CA LEU A 160 7.48 8.17 -0.82
C LEU A 160 6.96 9.47 -1.45
N GLN A 161 5.76 9.92 -1.09
CA GLN A 161 5.22 11.21 -1.53
C GLN A 161 6.13 12.38 -1.13
N ASN A 162 6.67 12.36 0.08
CA ASN A 162 7.63 13.38 0.52
C ASN A 162 8.92 13.36 -0.31
N LYS A 163 9.42 12.18 -0.72
CA LYS A 163 10.58 12.08 -1.63
C LYS A 163 10.23 12.66 -3.01
N ILE A 164 9.06 12.33 -3.55
CA ILE A 164 8.59 12.86 -4.84
C ILE A 164 8.44 14.38 -4.78
N ASN A 165 7.84 14.92 -3.73
CA ASN A 165 7.63 16.35 -3.56
C ASN A 165 8.93 17.17 -3.45
N ARG A 166 10.07 16.52 -3.15
CA ARG A 166 11.41 17.11 -3.13
C ARG A 166 12.19 16.88 -4.43
N SER A 167 11.59 16.24 -5.41
CA SER A 167 12.17 15.93 -6.72
C SER A 167 11.57 16.86 -7.81
N PRO A 168 12.09 16.85 -9.04
CA PRO A 168 11.49 17.58 -10.15
C PRO A 168 10.17 16.99 -10.65
N TYR A 169 9.75 15.82 -10.14
CA TYR A 169 8.55 15.13 -10.58
C TYR A 169 7.31 15.59 -9.84
N LYS A 170 6.15 15.35 -10.46
CA LYS A 170 4.84 15.76 -9.95
C LYS A 170 3.89 14.56 -9.85
N MET A 171 2.92 14.71 -8.96
CA MET A 171 1.80 13.79 -8.80
C MET A 171 0.50 14.52 -9.18
N ALA A 172 -0.48 13.78 -9.75
CA ALA A 172 -1.76 14.37 -10.10
C ALA A 172 -2.93 13.43 -9.83
N ILE A 173 -4.08 14.00 -9.47
CA ILE A 173 -5.37 13.31 -9.43
C ILE A 173 -6.11 13.62 -10.72
N ILE A 174 -6.66 12.58 -11.37
CA ILE A 174 -7.41 12.69 -12.62
C ILE A 174 -8.89 12.78 -12.29
N ASN A 175 -9.47 13.98 -12.42
CA ASN A 175 -10.79 14.30 -11.91
C ASN A 175 -11.96 13.57 -12.61
N ASN A 176 -11.78 13.11 -13.83
CA ASN A 176 -12.79 12.34 -14.58
C ASN A 176 -12.49 10.83 -14.66
N ALA A 177 -11.50 10.35 -13.93
CA ALA A 177 -11.18 8.94 -13.74
C ALA A 177 -11.63 8.53 -12.33
N PHE A 178 -12.48 7.50 -12.21
CA PHE A 178 -13.07 7.11 -10.93
C PHE A 178 -12.79 5.65 -10.61
N VAL A 179 -12.62 5.36 -9.32
CA VAL A 179 -12.57 4.02 -8.76
C VAL A 179 -13.47 3.93 -7.54
N GLU A 180 -13.98 2.73 -7.29
CA GLU A 180 -14.64 2.39 -6.05
C GLU A 180 -13.65 1.66 -5.14
N HIS A 181 -13.49 2.15 -3.91
CA HIS A 181 -12.63 1.53 -2.91
C HIS A 181 -13.47 0.97 -1.77
N HIS A 182 -13.58 -0.33 -1.69
CA HIS A 182 -14.24 -1.04 -0.60
C HIS A 182 -13.27 -1.27 0.56
N SER A 183 -12.85 -0.18 1.20
CA SER A 183 -11.80 -0.15 2.22
C SER A 183 -11.88 -1.31 3.22
N SER A 184 -10.71 -1.86 3.57
CA SER A 184 -10.53 -2.97 4.52
C SER A 184 -11.07 -4.33 4.06
N GLN A 185 -11.35 -4.51 2.77
CA GLN A 185 -11.82 -5.79 2.21
C GLN A 185 -10.75 -6.55 1.41
N SER A 186 -9.52 -6.06 1.35
CA SER A 186 -8.38 -6.71 0.69
C SER A 186 -7.81 -7.91 1.45
N SER A 187 -8.18 -8.07 2.74
CA SER A 187 -7.78 -9.22 3.57
C SER A 187 -8.89 -9.62 4.53
N ILE A 188 -8.87 -10.87 5.00
CA ILE A 188 -9.78 -11.39 6.03
C ILE A 188 -9.60 -10.57 7.30
N THR A 189 -10.72 -10.20 7.95
CA THR A 189 -10.70 -9.51 9.25
C THR A 189 -10.57 -10.52 10.38
N SER A 190 -9.60 -10.32 11.27
CA SER A 190 -9.42 -11.10 12.49
C SER A 190 -8.74 -10.26 13.57
N PRO A 191 -8.83 -10.62 14.86
CA PRO A 191 -8.10 -9.94 15.93
C PRO A 191 -6.59 -9.88 15.67
N LYS A 192 -6.00 -10.95 15.11
CA LYS A 192 -4.59 -11.00 14.71
C LYS A 192 -4.26 -9.96 13.65
N ILE A 193 -5.08 -9.83 12.61
CA ILE A 193 -4.87 -8.86 11.52
C ILE A 193 -5.06 -7.43 12.04
N PHE A 194 -6.06 -7.21 12.90
CA PHE A 194 -6.26 -5.93 13.57
C PHE A 194 -5.02 -5.54 14.41
N TYR A 195 -4.49 -6.46 15.21
CA TYR A 195 -3.27 -6.26 15.98
C TYR A 195 -2.07 -5.91 15.08
N ILE A 196 -1.82 -6.68 14.01
CA ILE A 196 -0.72 -6.46 13.07
C ILE A 196 -0.83 -5.07 12.42
N ARG A 197 -2.03 -4.66 12.00
CA ARG A 197 -2.28 -3.36 11.38
C ARG A 197 -2.01 -2.21 12.37
N SER A 198 -2.57 -2.29 13.57
CA SER A 198 -2.42 -1.26 14.61
C SER A 198 -0.96 -1.14 15.07
N LEU A 199 -0.26 -2.26 15.26
CA LEU A 199 1.16 -2.31 15.60
C LEU A 199 2.02 -1.61 14.53
N ASN A 200 1.82 -1.97 13.27
CA ASN A 200 2.63 -1.43 12.17
C ASN A 200 2.28 0.02 11.84
N PHE A 201 1.06 0.48 12.14
CA PHE A 201 0.72 1.90 12.04
C PHE A 201 1.60 2.75 12.98
N ILE A 202 1.73 2.35 14.25
CA ILE A 202 2.57 3.04 15.23
C ILE A 202 4.07 2.88 14.89
N TYR A 203 4.50 1.68 14.52
CA TYR A 203 5.87 1.43 14.09
C TYR A 203 6.24 2.32 12.90
N GLY A 204 5.38 2.38 11.87
CA GLY A 204 5.59 3.22 10.68
C GLY A 204 5.62 4.71 11.01
N GLU A 205 4.73 5.21 11.92
CA GLU A 205 4.76 6.59 12.40
C GLU A 205 6.13 6.94 13.00
N LEU A 206 6.65 6.07 13.86
CA LEU A 206 7.93 6.30 14.52
C LEU A 206 9.12 6.24 13.55
N ILE A 207 9.10 5.33 12.57
CA ILE A 207 10.09 5.30 11.48
C ILE A 207 10.01 6.58 10.66
N TYR A 208 8.81 7.04 10.33
CA TYR A 208 8.61 8.30 9.60
C TYR A 208 9.16 9.50 10.37
N ASP A 209 8.85 9.60 11.67
CA ASP A 209 9.34 10.67 12.54
C ASP A 209 10.88 10.63 12.65
N LEU A 210 11.47 9.44 12.75
CA LEU A 210 12.93 9.25 12.75
C LEU A 210 13.55 9.77 11.44
N LYS A 211 13.06 9.30 10.28
CA LYS A 211 13.58 9.65 8.97
C LYS A 211 13.35 11.12 8.58
N THR A 212 12.34 11.76 9.14
CA THR A 212 12.04 13.18 8.93
C THR A 212 12.60 14.10 10.00
N LYS A 213 13.40 13.57 10.94
CA LYS A 213 14.00 14.30 12.07
C LYS A 213 12.97 14.97 13.01
N LYS A 214 11.79 14.35 13.15
CA LYS A 214 10.70 14.83 14.01
C LYS A 214 10.53 14.00 15.28
N LEU A 215 11.40 12.99 15.50
CA LEU A 215 11.30 12.07 16.61
C LEU A 215 11.40 12.79 17.96
N ARG A 216 10.44 12.54 18.84
CA ARG A 216 10.37 13.11 20.20
C ARG A 216 10.35 11.98 21.23
N VAL A 217 11.48 11.70 21.85
CA VAL A 217 11.63 10.60 22.82
C VAL A 217 10.63 10.71 23.96
N ILE A 218 10.43 11.91 24.54
CA ILE A 218 9.47 12.14 25.62
C ILE A 218 8.03 11.77 25.19
N LYS A 219 7.63 12.10 23.94
CA LYS A 219 6.31 11.69 23.39
C LYS A 219 6.18 10.16 23.37
N ILE A 220 7.23 9.45 22.94
CA ILE A 220 7.25 7.99 22.88
C ILE A 220 7.13 7.38 24.29
N MET A 221 7.90 7.87 25.24
CA MET A 221 7.83 7.40 26.64
C MET A 221 6.43 7.61 27.23
N ARG A 222 5.85 8.80 27.08
CA ARG A 222 4.48 9.09 27.53
C ARG A 222 3.45 8.18 26.85
N MET A 223 3.58 7.95 25.54
CA MET A 223 2.70 7.06 24.79
C MET A 223 2.81 5.62 25.29
N PHE A 224 4.02 5.13 25.57
CA PHE A 224 4.26 3.80 26.13
C PHE A 224 3.59 3.64 27.49
N ILE A 225 3.93 4.51 28.45
CA ILE A 225 3.40 4.47 29.84
C ILE A 225 1.87 4.54 29.83
N LYS A 226 1.28 5.53 29.12
CA LYS A 226 -0.17 5.68 29.01
C LYS A 226 -0.84 4.41 28.49
N ASN A 227 -0.34 3.82 27.40
CA ASN A 227 -0.99 2.66 26.80
C ASN A 227 -0.73 1.37 27.62
N PHE A 228 0.37 1.29 28.37
CA PHE A 228 0.63 0.21 29.29
C PHE A 228 -0.45 0.15 30.39
N PHE A 229 -0.71 1.25 31.09
CA PHE A 229 -1.77 1.29 32.11
C PHE A 229 -3.17 1.11 31.51
N LEU A 230 -3.46 1.72 30.36
CA LEU A 230 -4.74 1.56 29.69
C LEU A 230 -4.98 0.12 29.21
N PHE A 231 -3.94 -0.63 28.87
CA PHE A 231 -4.07 -2.04 28.49
C PHE A 231 -4.65 -2.86 29.65
N PHE A 232 -4.09 -2.75 30.85
CA PHE A 232 -4.59 -3.46 32.02
C PHE A 232 -6.00 -2.98 32.42
N PHE A 233 -6.24 -1.67 32.42
CA PHE A 233 -7.57 -1.12 32.68
C PHE A 233 -8.64 -1.67 31.74
N LYS A 234 -8.32 -1.81 30.42
CA LYS A 234 -9.26 -2.35 29.43
C LYS A 234 -9.49 -3.85 29.60
N ILE A 235 -8.51 -4.62 30.08
CA ILE A 235 -8.69 -6.03 30.44
C ILE A 235 -9.64 -6.13 31.65
N LEU A 236 -9.40 -5.38 32.73
CA LEU A 236 -10.20 -5.39 33.94
C LEU A 236 -11.65 -4.95 33.69
N THR A 237 -11.89 -4.12 32.68
CA THR A 237 -13.23 -3.67 32.27
C THR A 237 -13.83 -4.50 31.15
N PHE A 238 -13.28 -5.69 30.82
CA PHE A 238 -13.71 -6.61 29.76
C PHE A 238 -13.82 -6.00 28.37
N ARG A 239 -13.10 -4.90 28.10
CA ARG A 239 -13.05 -4.20 26.78
C ARG A 239 -11.95 -4.80 25.89
N LEU A 240 -12.05 -6.09 25.59
CA LEU A 240 -10.99 -6.90 24.95
C LEU A 240 -10.49 -6.31 23.60
N LYS A 241 -11.40 -5.84 22.75
CA LYS A 241 -11.01 -5.23 21.47
C LYS A 241 -10.14 -3.97 21.65
N GLU A 242 -10.45 -3.17 22.66
CA GLU A 242 -9.67 -1.98 22.98
C GLU A 242 -8.32 -2.35 23.63
N SER A 243 -8.28 -3.40 24.47
CA SER A 243 -7.03 -3.89 25.06
C SER A 243 -6.06 -4.37 23.97
N ILE A 244 -6.53 -5.10 22.96
CA ILE A 244 -5.72 -5.50 21.80
C ILE A 244 -5.10 -4.30 21.09
N ASN A 245 -5.86 -3.19 20.94
CA ASN A 245 -5.33 -1.97 20.35
C ASN A 245 -4.21 -1.35 21.23
N LYS A 246 -4.37 -1.32 22.56
CA LYS A 246 -3.34 -0.82 23.47
C LYS A 246 -2.07 -1.68 23.43
N LEU A 247 -2.24 -3.00 23.43
CA LEU A 247 -1.14 -3.95 23.25
C LEU A 247 -0.42 -3.74 21.91
N ALA A 248 -1.16 -3.49 20.83
CA ALA A 248 -0.59 -3.22 19.52
C ALA A 248 0.26 -1.93 19.49
N ILE A 249 -0.19 -0.87 20.18
CA ILE A 249 0.58 0.37 20.32
C ILE A 249 1.90 0.11 21.05
N ILE A 250 1.85 -0.61 22.18
CA ILE A 250 3.04 -1.01 22.95
C ILE A 250 3.98 -1.83 22.05
N GLY A 251 3.44 -2.84 21.35
CA GLY A 251 4.20 -3.67 20.42
C GLY A 251 4.86 -2.88 19.29
N GLY A 252 4.19 -1.86 18.74
CA GLY A 252 4.75 -0.96 17.72
C GLY A 252 5.94 -0.15 18.23
N ILE A 253 5.85 0.36 19.47
CA ILE A 253 6.96 1.07 20.14
C ILE A 253 8.13 0.13 20.37
N LEU A 254 7.90 -1.07 20.92
CA LEU A 254 8.95 -2.05 21.17
C LEU A 254 9.64 -2.49 19.87
N LYS A 255 8.86 -2.75 18.81
CA LYS A 255 9.40 -3.06 17.47
C LYS A 255 10.30 -1.94 16.95
N PHE A 256 9.92 -0.68 17.16
CA PHE A 256 10.72 0.48 16.78
C PHE A 256 12.02 0.58 17.58
N ILE A 257 11.97 0.32 18.88
CA ILE A 257 13.18 0.30 19.75
C ILE A 257 14.15 -0.78 19.26
N ILE A 258 13.67 -2.00 19.05
CA ILE A 258 14.47 -3.10 18.49
C ILE A 258 15.11 -2.71 17.15
N PHE A 259 14.35 -2.08 16.26
CA PHE A 259 14.84 -1.61 14.96
C PHE A 259 16.02 -0.64 15.13
N ILE A 260 15.96 0.31 16.07
CA ILE A 260 17.06 1.25 16.31
C ILE A 260 18.31 0.52 16.80
N PHE A 261 18.16 -0.48 17.68
CA PHE A 261 19.30 -1.25 18.20
C PHE A 261 19.95 -2.14 17.13
N LEU A 262 19.17 -2.71 16.22
CA LEU A 262 19.68 -3.58 15.16
C LEU A 262 20.32 -2.80 13.99
N LYS A 263 20.05 -1.50 13.86
CA LYS A 263 20.64 -0.64 12.82
C LYS A 263 21.89 0.12 13.26
N LYS A 264 22.26 0.03 14.54
CA LYS A 264 23.56 0.50 15.05
C LYS A 264 24.63 -0.56 14.77
#